data_17d5e9daa5801eadda71b0af6d0e25fa
#
_entry.id   17d5e9daa5801eadda71b0af6d0e25fa
#
_cell.length_a   1.000
_cell.length_b   1.000
_cell.length_c   1.000
_cell.angle_alpha   90.00
_cell.angle_beta   90.00
_cell.angle_gamma   90.00
#
_symmetry.space_group_name_H-M   'P 1'
#
loop_
_entity.id
_entity.type
_entity.pdbx_description
1 polymer ?
#
loop_
_entity_poly.entity_id
_entity_poly.type
_entity_poly.pdbx_seq_one_letter_code
_entity_poly.pdbx_strand_id
1 'polypeptide(L)'
;MLLFEKIKWKNLLSTGNRFTEINFQEEKTNLIIGTNGAGKSTILDALTFVLFNKPFRKVNKGQLLNSVNEKECIVEVDFSIGPVKWKIIRGIKPNLFEIYKDGGLLNQTSDATEQQKWLEDAVLKLNYKSFTQIVILGSASFVPFMQLPTANRREIIEDLLDIKIFSSMNAIIKDKIKETSDLVKETEFFNTMIEEKILMQQDFIEELENRGKIGRAHV
;
A
#
# COMPACT_ATOMS: atom_id res chain seq x y z
N MET A 1 -18.29 5.51 -7.21
CA MET A 1 -18.64 4.28 -6.42
C MET A 1 -18.19 3.09 -7.26
N LEU A 2 -17.48 2.12 -6.68
CA LEU A 2 -17.07 0.88 -7.33
C LEU A 2 -18.26 -0.10 -7.27
N LEU A 3 -18.66 -0.64 -8.42
CA LEU A 3 -19.76 -1.59 -8.56
C LEU A 3 -19.28 -2.82 -9.33
N PHE A 4 -19.24 -3.98 -8.67
CA PHE A 4 -18.95 -5.24 -9.34
C PHE A 4 -20.16 -5.67 -10.16
N GLU A 5 -19.90 -6.03 -11.43
CA GLU A 5 -20.93 -6.47 -12.36
C GLU A 5 -20.95 -7.99 -12.48
N LYS A 6 -19.77 -8.56 -12.71
CA LYS A 6 -19.64 -9.98 -13.03
C LYS A 6 -18.28 -10.51 -12.64
N ILE A 7 -18.22 -11.74 -12.18
CA ILE A 7 -16.98 -12.48 -11.99
C ILE A 7 -17.09 -13.87 -12.61
N LYS A 8 -16.02 -14.31 -13.27
CA LYS A 8 -15.94 -15.69 -13.76
C LYS A 8 -14.53 -16.24 -13.59
N TRP A 9 -14.46 -17.55 -13.39
CA TRP A 9 -13.17 -18.24 -13.23
C TRP A 9 -13.24 -19.68 -13.71
N LYS A 10 -12.08 -20.25 -14.05
CA LYS A 10 -11.88 -21.66 -14.35
C LYS A 10 -10.56 -22.16 -13.75
N ASN A 11 -10.47 -23.44 -13.46
CA ASN A 11 -9.27 -24.09 -12.91
C ASN A 11 -8.73 -23.42 -11.63
N LEU A 12 -9.60 -22.79 -10.86
CA LEU A 12 -9.25 -22.16 -9.58
C LEU A 12 -9.65 -23.10 -8.45
N LEU A 13 -8.69 -23.53 -7.63
CA LEU A 13 -8.89 -24.46 -6.51
C LEU A 13 -9.59 -25.76 -6.97
N SER A 14 -10.76 -26.07 -6.43
CA SER A 14 -11.55 -27.26 -6.77
C SER A 14 -12.42 -27.11 -8.03
N THR A 15 -12.41 -25.95 -8.69
CA THR A 15 -13.23 -25.75 -9.90
C THR A 15 -12.52 -26.30 -11.14
N GLY A 16 -13.30 -26.89 -12.07
CA GLY A 16 -12.79 -27.52 -13.29
C GLY A 16 -12.53 -26.54 -14.43
N ASN A 17 -12.34 -27.08 -15.65
CA ASN A 17 -11.98 -26.31 -16.84
C ASN A 17 -13.16 -25.57 -17.49
N ARG A 18 -14.37 -25.64 -16.93
CA ARG A 18 -15.50 -24.82 -17.35
C ARG A 18 -15.52 -23.53 -16.54
N PHE A 19 -15.85 -22.41 -17.19
CA PHE A 19 -16.05 -21.18 -16.45
C PHE A 19 -17.24 -21.29 -15.48
N THR A 20 -17.00 -21.01 -14.23
CA THR A 20 -18.02 -20.67 -13.24
C THR A 20 -18.21 -19.17 -13.31
N GLU A 21 -19.43 -18.70 -13.45
CA GLU A 21 -19.77 -17.31 -13.65
C GLU A 21 -20.82 -16.89 -12.62
N ILE A 22 -20.65 -15.69 -12.06
CA ILE A 22 -21.62 -15.06 -11.16
C ILE A 22 -21.84 -13.63 -11.65
N ASN A 23 -23.10 -13.30 -11.87
CA ASN A 23 -23.55 -11.97 -12.19
C ASN A 23 -24.10 -11.31 -10.91
N PHE A 24 -23.52 -10.17 -10.53
CA PHE A 24 -23.93 -9.43 -9.33
C PHE A 24 -25.04 -8.39 -9.60
N GLN A 25 -25.39 -8.20 -10.87
CA GLN A 25 -26.40 -7.20 -11.26
C GLN A 25 -27.82 -7.74 -11.39
N GLU A 26 -28.00 -9.06 -11.33
CA GLU A 26 -29.35 -9.68 -11.48
C GLU A 26 -30.28 -9.23 -10.35
N GLU A 27 -29.76 -9.16 -9.13
CA GLU A 27 -30.50 -8.74 -7.94
C GLU A 27 -29.65 -7.87 -7.01
N LYS A 28 -30.31 -7.02 -6.19
CA LYS A 28 -29.62 -6.19 -5.18
C LYS A 28 -28.89 -7.01 -4.11
N THR A 29 -29.37 -8.24 -3.85
CA THR A 29 -28.82 -9.16 -2.87
C THR A 29 -28.79 -10.55 -3.44
N ASN A 30 -27.61 -11.17 -3.46
CA ASN A 30 -27.42 -12.52 -3.96
C ASN A 30 -27.11 -13.47 -2.80
N LEU A 31 -27.87 -14.56 -2.67
CA LEU A 31 -27.65 -15.61 -1.68
C LEU A 31 -26.97 -16.82 -2.34
N ILE A 32 -25.78 -17.16 -1.87
CA ILE A 32 -25.02 -18.31 -2.36
C ILE A 32 -25.18 -19.49 -1.39
N ILE A 33 -25.91 -20.50 -1.82
CA ILE A 33 -26.21 -21.72 -1.04
C ILE A 33 -25.42 -22.90 -1.59
N GLY A 34 -24.98 -23.78 -0.72
CA GLY A 34 -24.31 -25.04 -1.11
C GLY A 34 -23.78 -25.78 0.11
N THR A 35 -23.49 -27.05 -0.05
CA THR A 35 -22.88 -27.92 0.98
C THR A 35 -21.46 -27.46 1.32
N ASN A 36 -20.91 -27.96 2.44
CA ASN A 36 -19.53 -27.68 2.78
C ASN A 36 -18.58 -28.27 1.71
N GLY A 37 -17.60 -27.51 1.27
CA GLY A 37 -16.72 -27.91 0.16
C GLY A 37 -17.21 -27.55 -1.24
N ALA A 38 -18.46 -27.11 -1.43
CA ALA A 38 -19.03 -26.77 -2.76
C ALA A 38 -18.41 -25.54 -3.45
N GLY A 39 -17.38 -24.91 -2.85
CA GLY A 39 -16.71 -23.80 -3.47
C GLY A 39 -17.28 -22.40 -3.16
N LYS A 40 -18.19 -22.26 -2.19
CA LYS A 40 -18.78 -20.94 -1.84
C LYS A 40 -17.74 -19.88 -1.56
N SER A 41 -16.69 -20.20 -0.80
CA SER A 41 -15.61 -19.27 -0.47
C SER A 41 -14.60 -19.06 -1.62
N THR A 42 -14.66 -19.86 -2.68
CA THR A 42 -13.79 -19.70 -3.86
C THR A 42 -14.03 -18.38 -4.57
N ILE A 43 -15.23 -17.81 -4.46
CA ILE A 43 -15.57 -16.47 -4.96
C ILE A 43 -14.67 -15.39 -4.34
N LEU A 44 -14.40 -15.50 -3.03
CA LEU A 44 -13.55 -14.55 -2.32
C LEU A 44 -12.08 -14.65 -2.77
N ASP A 45 -11.62 -15.90 -2.98
CA ASP A 45 -10.28 -16.12 -3.53
C ASP A 45 -10.16 -15.65 -4.98
N ALA A 46 -11.19 -15.88 -5.81
CA ALA A 46 -11.25 -15.40 -7.17
C ALA A 46 -11.17 -13.86 -7.22
N LEU A 47 -12.01 -13.20 -6.41
CA LEU A 47 -12.09 -11.74 -6.37
C LEU A 47 -10.77 -11.10 -5.88
N THR A 48 -10.21 -11.59 -4.79
CA THR A 48 -8.95 -11.05 -4.27
C THR A 48 -7.75 -11.40 -5.16
N PHE A 49 -7.76 -12.57 -5.80
CA PHE A 49 -6.71 -12.94 -6.73
C PHE A 49 -6.72 -12.07 -7.99
N VAL A 50 -7.88 -11.84 -8.61
CA VAL A 50 -7.95 -11.04 -9.84
C VAL A 50 -7.60 -9.58 -9.59
N LEU A 51 -8.01 -9.00 -8.46
CA LEU A 51 -7.77 -7.59 -8.12
C LEU A 51 -6.35 -7.35 -7.58
N PHE A 52 -5.87 -8.20 -6.67
CA PHE A 52 -4.65 -7.95 -5.88
C PHE A 52 -3.54 -8.98 -6.08
N ASN A 53 -3.73 -9.98 -6.94
CA ASN A 53 -2.78 -11.08 -7.13
C ASN A 53 -2.46 -11.88 -5.85
N LYS A 54 -3.40 -11.89 -4.90
CA LYS A 54 -3.28 -12.56 -3.60
C LYS A 54 -4.53 -13.38 -3.31
N PRO A 55 -4.40 -14.61 -2.79
CA PRO A 55 -5.56 -15.38 -2.31
C PRO A 55 -6.16 -14.71 -1.07
N PHE A 56 -7.46 -14.90 -0.85
CA PHE A 56 -8.14 -14.48 0.36
C PHE A 56 -7.76 -15.36 1.56
N ARG A 57 -7.75 -16.68 1.35
CA ARG A 57 -7.31 -17.64 2.36
C ARG A 57 -5.78 -17.64 2.49
N LYS A 58 -5.27 -18.11 3.63
CA LYS A 58 -3.82 -18.20 3.91
C LYS A 58 -3.18 -19.37 3.16
N VAL A 59 -3.11 -19.29 1.83
CA VAL A 59 -2.44 -20.25 0.95
C VAL A 59 -1.52 -19.53 0.00
N ASN A 60 -0.54 -20.24 -0.56
CA ASN A 60 0.33 -19.67 -1.57
C ASN A 60 -0.38 -19.53 -2.93
N LYS A 61 0.00 -18.54 -3.75
CA LYS A 61 -0.57 -18.32 -5.09
C LYS A 61 -0.59 -19.60 -5.95
N GLY A 62 0.45 -20.42 -5.90
CA GLY A 62 0.53 -21.68 -6.66
C GLY A 62 -0.54 -22.70 -6.26
N GLN A 63 -1.03 -22.66 -5.02
CA GLN A 63 -2.08 -23.53 -4.52
C GLN A 63 -3.49 -23.11 -4.97
N LEU A 64 -3.63 -21.95 -5.60
CA LEU A 64 -4.88 -21.55 -6.26
C LEU A 64 -5.13 -22.33 -7.56
N LEU A 65 -4.10 -22.85 -8.19
CA LEU A 65 -4.22 -23.65 -9.39
C LEU A 65 -4.88 -24.99 -9.07
N ASN A 66 -5.83 -25.40 -9.90
CA ASN A 66 -6.49 -26.70 -9.75
C ASN A 66 -5.44 -27.81 -9.85
N SER A 67 -5.41 -28.71 -8.85
CA SER A 67 -4.41 -29.77 -8.73
C SER A 67 -4.57 -30.91 -9.73
N VAL A 68 -5.72 -31.01 -10.39
CA VAL A 68 -5.99 -32.05 -11.40
C VAL A 68 -5.57 -31.56 -12.78
N ASN A 69 -5.96 -30.35 -13.14
CA ASN A 69 -5.69 -29.79 -14.48
C ASN A 69 -4.32 -29.12 -14.58
N GLU A 70 -3.79 -28.56 -13.49
CA GLU A 70 -2.50 -27.92 -13.33
C GLU A 70 -2.13 -26.84 -14.37
N LYS A 71 -3.14 -26.32 -15.07
CA LYS A 71 -2.99 -25.32 -16.14
C LYS A 71 -4.22 -24.43 -16.26
N GLU A 72 -4.06 -23.32 -16.97
CA GLU A 72 -5.12 -22.41 -17.39
C GLU A 72 -6.06 -21.95 -16.26
N CYS A 73 -5.51 -21.67 -15.09
CA CYS A 73 -6.27 -20.95 -14.09
C CYS A 73 -6.48 -19.52 -14.56
N ILE A 74 -7.70 -19.16 -14.89
CA ILE A 74 -8.08 -17.82 -15.37
C ILE A 74 -9.21 -17.30 -14.52
N VAL A 75 -9.08 -16.05 -14.07
CA VAL A 75 -10.09 -15.30 -13.36
C VAL A 75 -10.31 -13.98 -14.05
N GLU A 76 -11.56 -13.63 -14.29
CA GLU A 76 -11.97 -12.36 -14.90
C GLU A 76 -12.99 -11.68 -14.01
N VAL A 77 -12.90 -10.36 -13.89
CA VAL A 77 -13.88 -9.53 -13.19
C VAL A 77 -14.24 -8.33 -14.04
N ASP A 78 -15.53 -8.09 -14.18
CA ASP A 78 -16.09 -6.88 -14.79
C ASP A 78 -16.66 -6.01 -13.65
N PHE A 79 -16.33 -4.72 -13.67
CA PHE A 79 -16.81 -3.74 -12.70
C PHE A 79 -16.86 -2.35 -13.30
N SER A 80 -17.61 -1.45 -12.70
CA SER A 80 -17.70 -0.05 -13.10
C SER A 80 -17.31 0.90 -11.97
N ILE A 81 -16.71 2.01 -12.33
CA ILE A 81 -16.43 3.14 -11.45
C ILE A 81 -17.02 4.40 -12.09
N GLY A 82 -18.15 4.86 -11.56
CA GLY A 82 -18.94 5.90 -12.22
C GLY A 82 -19.40 5.43 -13.62
N PRO A 83 -19.15 6.20 -14.67
CA PRO A 83 -19.55 5.83 -16.04
C PRO A 83 -18.55 4.87 -16.73
N VAL A 84 -17.36 4.69 -16.16
CA VAL A 84 -16.26 3.94 -16.79
C VAL A 84 -16.36 2.46 -16.46
N LYS A 85 -16.30 1.63 -17.49
CA LYS A 85 -16.31 0.16 -17.36
C LYS A 85 -14.88 -0.38 -17.37
N TRP A 86 -14.63 -1.28 -16.43
CA TRP A 86 -13.35 -1.93 -16.26
C TRP A 86 -13.49 -3.44 -16.33
N LYS A 87 -12.50 -4.08 -16.91
CA LYS A 87 -12.37 -5.53 -16.88
C LYS A 87 -10.94 -5.90 -16.57
N ILE A 88 -10.75 -6.83 -15.65
CA ILE A 88 -9.43 -7.36 -15.29
C ILE A 88 -9.44 -8.85 -15.55
N ILE A 89 -8.40 -9.34 -16.21
CA ILE A 89 -8.15 -10.76 -16.45
C ILE A 89 -6.83 -11.11 -15.83
N ARG A 90 -6.83 -12.16 -15.01
CA ARG A 90 -5.62 -12.67 -14.37
C ARG A 90 -5.54 -14.18 -14.48
N GLY A 91 -4.34 -14.69 -14.75
CA GLY A 91 -4.10 -16.11 -14.93
C GLY A 91 -2.88 -16.66 -14.21
N ILE A 92 -2.90 -17.97 -14.00
CA ILE A 92 -1.76 -18.79 -13.55
C ILE A 92 -1.59 -19.90 -14.58
N LYS A 93 -0.39 -20.00 -15.19
CA LYS A 93 -0.06 -20.98 -16.24
C LYS A 93 -1.07 -20.97 -17.43
N PRO A 94 -1.01 -19.92 -18.29
CA PRO A 94 0.03 -18.89 -18.37
C PRO A 94 -0.12 -17.78 -17.33
N ASN A 95 0.99 -17.10 -17.01
CA ASN A 95 0.93 -15.90 -16.20
C ASN A 95 0.33 -14.78 -17.06
N LEU A 96 -0.89 -14.38 -16.74
CA LEU A 96 -1.67 -13.39 -17.47
C LEU A 96 -2.08 -12.27 -16.52
N PHE A 97 -1.96 -11.02 -16.96
CA PHE A 97 -2.50 -9.86 -16.29
C PHE A 97 -2.88 -8.80 -17.31
N GLU A 98 -4.15 -8.64 -17.56
CA GLU A 98 -4.69 -7.69 -18.52
C GLU A 98 -5.73 -6.80 -17.87
N ILE A 99 -5.69 -5.51 -18.21
CA ILE A 99 -6.63 -4.51 -17.73
C ILE A 99 -7.27 -3.84 -18.94
N TYR A 100 -8.58 -3.82 -18.97
CA TYR A 100 -9.37 -3.18 -20.01
C TYR A 100 -10.14 -2.00 -19.41
N LYS A 101 -10.21 -0.92 -20.16
CA LYS A 101 -11.01 0.25 -19.86
C LYS A 101 -11.94 0.53 -21.05
N ASP A 102 -13.25 0.58 -20.82
CA ASP A 102 -14.29 0.80 -21.84
C ASP A 102 -14.12 -0.10 -23.07
N GLY A 103 -13.71 -1.37 -22.85
CA GLY A 103 -13.48 -2.37 -23.89
C GLY A 103 -12.10 -2.31 -24.56
N GLY A 104 -11.31 -1.27 -24.35
CA GLY A 104 -9.94 -1.14 -24.85
C GLY A 104 -8.92 -1.74 -23.88
N LEU A 105 -8.01 -2.58 -24.38
CA LEU A 105 -6.86 -3.07 -23.60
C LEU A 105 -5.92 -1.90 -23.31
N LEU A 106 -5.60 -1.70 -22.04
CA LEU A 106 -4.62 -0.70 -21.65
C LEU A 106 -3.20 -1.19 -21.96
N ASN A 107 -2.37 -0.28 -22.47
CA ASN A 107 -0.96 -0.57 -22.69
C ASN A 107 -0.32 -1.03 -21.37
N GLN A 108 0.19 -2.24 -21.40
CA GLN A 108 0.85 -2.82 -20.24
C GLN A 108 2.26 -2.24 -20.11
N THR A 109 2.60 -1.74 -18.93
CA THR A 109 4.00 -1.51 -18.59
C THR A 109 4.72 -2.86 -18.50
N SER A 110 5.99 -2.89 -18.84
CA SER A 110 6.80 -4.11 -18.81
C SER A 110 6.92 -4.74 -17.41
N ASP A 111 6.61 -3.97 -16.34
CA ASP A 111 6.63 -4.44 -14.95
C ASP A 111 5.20 -4.63 -14.41
N ALA A 112 4.86 -5.91 -14.18
CA ALA A 112 3.59 -6.31 -13.59
C ALA A 112 3.40 -5.76 -12.15
N THR A 113 4.48 -5.43 -11.44
CA THR A 113 4.43 -4.87 -10.08
C THR A 113 3.99 -3.41 -10.13
N GLU A 114 4.54 -2.63 -11.05
CA GLU A 114 4.12 -1.24 -11.25
C GLU A 114 2.67 -1.15 -11.72
N GLN A 115 2.28 -2.03 -12.65
CA GLN A 115 0.90 -2.10 -13.13
C GLN A 115 -0.07 -2.49 -12.01
N GLN A 116 0.31 -3.41 -11.13
CA GLN A 116 -0.49 -3.76 -9.94
C GLN A 116 -0.65 -2.57 -9.00
N LYS A 117 0.43 -1.87 -8.71
CA LYS A 117 0.40 -0.68 -7.85
C LYS A 117 -0.45 0.41 -8.46
N TRP A 118 -0.32 0.67 -9.76
CA TRP A 118 -1.17 1.63 -10.47
C TRP A 118 -2.65 1.25 -10.38
N LEU A 119 -2.99 -0.05 -10.52
CA LEU A 119 -4.37 -0.53 -10.38
C LEU A 119 -4.92 -0.26 -8.97
N GLU A 120 -4.14 -0.54 -7.93
CA GLU A 120 -4.54 -0.31 -6.54
C GLU A 120 -4.69 1.18 -6.23
N ASP A 121 -3.72 2.01 -6.62
CA ASP A 121 -3.66 3.42 -6.24
C ASP A 121 -4.54 4.32 -7.13
N ALA A 122 -4.58 4.08 -8.44
CA ALA A 122 -5.26 4.97 -9.38
C ALA A 122 -6.70 4.51 -9.71
N VAL A 123 -6.96 3.21 -9.77
CA VAL A 123 -8.27 2.67 -10.20
C VAL A 123 -9.12 2.27 -8.99
N LEU A 124 -8.64 1.31 -8.20
CA LEU A 124 -9.41 0.78 -7.08
C LEU A 124 -9.45 1.73 -5.89
N LYS A 125 -8.39 2.50 -5.68
CA LYS A 125 -8.18 3.36 -4.51
C LYS A 125 -8.27 2.60 -3.18
N LEU A 126 -7.97 1.31 -3.23
CA LEU A 126 -7.99 0.39 -2.10
C LEU A 126 -6.85 -0.60 -2.26
N ASN A 127 -6.11 -0.84 -1.20
CA ASN A 127 -5.16 -1.94 -1.15
C ASN A 127 -5.84 -3.25 -0.70
N TYR A 128 -5.13 -4.38 -0.83
CA TYR A 128 -5.63 -5.70 -0.44
C TYR A 128 -6.19 -5.73 0.99
N LYS A 129 -5.51 -5.06 1.94
CA LYS A 129 -5.88 -5.08 3.35
C LYS A 129 -7.16 -4.28 3.61
N SER A 130 -7.25 -3.08 3.05
CA SER A 130 -8.46 -2.25 3.15
C SER A 130 -9.65 -2.92 2.47
N PHE A 131 -9.44 -3.51 1.28
CA PHE A 131 -10.48 -4.25 0.56
C PHE A 131 -11.03 -5.42 1.39
N THR A 132 -10.16 -6.27 1.96
CA THR A 132 -10.58 -7.44 2.74
C THR A 132 -11.22 -7.06 4.08
N GLN A 133 -11.04 -5.84 4.56
CA GLN A 133 -11.67 -5.35 5.80
C GLN A 133 -12.97 -4.59 5.56
N ILE A 134 -13.15 -3.99 4.38
CA ILE A 134 -14.31 -3.15 4.07
C ILE A 134 -15.34 -3.93 3.25
N VAL A 135 -14.87 -4.67 2.23
CA VAL A 135 -15.75 -5.34 1.26
C VAL A 135 -16.11 -6.76 1.70
N ILE A 136 -15.17 -7.48 2.34
CA ILE A 136 -15.38 -8.87 2.76
C ILE A 136 -15.62 -8.91 4.28
N LEU A 137 -16.87 -9.08 4.69
CA LEU A 137 -17.25 -9.08 6.09
C LEU A 137 -17.67 -10.50 6.55
N GLY A 138 -17.36 -10.85 7.80
CA GLY A 138 -17.89 -12.06 8.45
C GLY A 138 -17.24 -13.37 8.02
N SER A 139 -16.04 -13.37 7.42
CA SER A 139 -15.28 -14.60 7.15
C SER A 139 -14.52 -15.09 8.39
N ALA A 140 -14.08 -16.36 8.40
CA ALA A 140 -13.31 -16.93 9.51
C ALA A 140 -11.97 -16.21 9.80
N SER A 141 -11.44 -15.46 8.85
CA SER A 141 -10.22 -14.65 8.99
C SER A 141 -10.49 -13.16 9.22
N PHE A 142 -11.76 -12.77 9.31
CA PHE A 142 -12.13 -11.38 9.54
C PHE A 142 -11.83 -10.97 10.98
N VAL A 143 -11.04 -9.92 11.13
CA VAL A 143 -10.79 -9.26 12.40
C VAL A 143 -11.61 -7.96 12.42
N PRO A 144 -12.54 -7.76 13.35
CA PRO A 144 -13.32 -6.54 13.43
C PRO A 144 -12.42 -5.29 13.45
N PHE A 145 -12.82 -4.24 12.75
CA PHE A 145 -12.04 -3.00 12.61
C PHE A 145 -11.50 -2.49 13.95
N MET A 146 -12.31 -2.51 15.01
CA MET A 146 -11.92 -2.03 16.34
C MET A 146 -10.87 -2.89 17.03
N GLN A 147 -10.68 -4.14 16.62
CA GLN A 147 -9.67 -5.06 17.15
C GLN A 147 -8.34 -4.97 16.37
N LEU A 148 -8.32 -4.26 15.25
CA LEU A 148 -7.10 -4.06 14.49
C LEU A 148 -6.11 -3.17 15.26
N PRO A 149 -4.79 -3.37 15.11
CA PRO A 149 -3.78 -2.44 15.59
C PRO A 149 -4.02 -1.02 15.06
N THR A 150 -3.68 -0.01 15.86
CA THR A 150 -3.93 1.42 15.52
C THR A 150 -3.38 1.83 14.15
N ALA A 151 -2.17 1.37 13.82
CA ALA A 151 -1.56 1.64 12.52
C ALA A 151 -2.41 1.10 11.35
N ASN A 152 -2.97 -0.11 11.52
CA ASN A 152 -3.81 -0.74 10.51
C ASN A 152 -5.16 -0.03 10.34
N ARG A 153 -5.77 0.40 11.46
CA ARG A 153 -7.01 1.18 11.41
C ARG A 153 -6.81 2.50 10.68
N ARG A 154 -5.70 3.19 10.98
CA ARG A 154 -5.34 4.44 10.34
C ARG A 154 -5.15 4.26 8.83
N GLU A 155 -4.40 3.25 8.41
CA GLU A 155 -4.17 2.93 6.99
C GLU A 155 -5.49 2.71 6.24
N ILE A 156 -6.44 1.93 6.83
CA ILE A 156 -7.75 1.68 6.23
C ILE A 156 -8.57 2.97 6.09
N ILE A 157 -8.53 3.85 7.12
CA ILE A 157 -9.23 5.14 7.07
C ILE A 157 -8.62 6.05 6.01
N GLU A 158 -7.28 6.11 5.93
CA GLU A 158 -6.56 6.91 4.93
C GLU A 158 -6.88 6.44 3.51
N ASP A 159 -6.98 5.11 3.29
CA ASP A 159 -7.41 4.53 2.02
C ASP A 159 -8.86 4.91 1.67
N LEU A 160 -9.77 4.70 2.62
CA LEU A 160 -11.21 4.92 2.41
C LEU A 160 -11.54 6.37 2.10
N LEU A 161 -10.83 7.30 2.76
CA LEU A 161 -11.03 8.74 2.60
C LEU A 161 -10.16 9.37 1.50
N ASP A 162 -9.30 8.58 0.84
CA ASP A 162 -8.33 9.05 -0.17
C ASP A 162 -7.41 10.18 0.37
N ILE A 163 -7.00 10.09 1.64
CA ILE A 163 -6.22 11.11 2.37
C ILE A 163 -4.76 10.73 2.65
N LYS A 164 -4.24 9.70 1.98
CA LYS A 164 -2.84 9.26 2.10
C LYS A 164 -1.82 10.37 1.82
N ILE A 165 -2.21 11.37 1.03
CA ILE A 165 -1.36 12.51 0.71
C ILE A 165 -0.87 13.23 1.98
N PHE A 166 -1.72 13.36 3.00
CA PHE A 166 -1.33 14.03 4.26
C PHE A 166 -0.28 13.24 5.04
N SER A 167 -0.35 11.92 5.01
CA SER A 167 0.69 11.06 5.63
C SER A 167 2.01 11.18 4.89
N SER A 168 2.01 11.24 3.57
CA SER A 168 3.21 11.48 2.76
C SER A 168 3.80 12.87 3.01
N MET A 169 2.97 13.91 3.06
CA MET A 169 3.40 15.27 3.41
C MET A 169 4.03 15.33 4.81
N ASN A 170 3.42 14.65 5.79
CA ASN A 170 3.95 14.61 7.16
C ASN A 170 5.32 13.90 7.23
N ALA A 171 5.55 12.86 6.43
CA ALA A 171 6.85 12.21 6.33
C ALA A 171 7.92 13.19 5.79
N ILE A 172 7.64 13.87 4.69
CA ILE A 172 8.55 14.86 4.08
C ILE A 172 8.86 16.01 5.05
N ILE A 173 7.85 16.50 5.78
CA ILE A 173 8.03 17.57 6.78
C ILE A 173 8.93 17.10 7.91
N LYS A 174 8.76 15.88 8.41
CA LYS A 174 9.60 15.31 9.48
C LYS A 174 11.06 15.23 9.04
N ASP A 175 11.32 14.78 7.81
CA ASP A 175 12.68 14.71 7.29
C ASP A 175 13.32 16.11 7.19
N LYS A 176 12.58 17.10 6.69
CA LYS A 176 13.06 18.49 6.64
C LYS A 176 13.31 19.11 8.01
N ILE A 177 12.41 18.82 8.99
CA ILE A 177 12.62 19.29 10.37
C ILE A 177 13.90 18.68 10.95
N LYS A 178 14.14 17.38 10.70
CA LYS A 178 15.36 16.72 11.16
C LYS A 178 16.62 17.35 10.56
N GLU A 179 16.66 17.51 9.23
CA GLU A 179 17.79 18.18 8.54
C GLU A 179 18.06 19.57 9.11
N THR A 180 17.01 20.37 9.26
CA THR A 180 17.14 21.73 9.79
C THR A 180 17.62 21.72 11.26
N SER A 181 17.09 20.80 12.08
CA SER A 181 17.52 20.65 13.47
C SER A 181 19.00 20.26 13.59
N ASP A 182 19.48 19.41 12.71
CA ASP A 182 20.88 18.98 12.70
C ASP A 182 21.80 20.15 12.28
N LEU A 183 21.41 20.95 11.28
CA LEU A 183 22.12 22.16 10.89
C LEU A 183 22.16 23.22 12.01
N VAL A 184 21.05 23.41 12.74
CA VAL A 184 20.99 24.33 13.88
C VAL A 184 21.98 23.89 14.95
N LYS A 185 22.00 22.61 15.34
CA LYS A 185 22.94 22.08 16.34
C LYS A 185 24.38 22.25 15.92
N GLU A 186 24.71 22.01 14.65
CA GLU A 186 26.05 22.21 14.13
C GLU A 186 26.46 23.70 14.22
N THR A 187 25.56 24.59 13.85
CA THR A 187 25.82 26.05 13.93
C THR A 187 25.98 26.52 15.38
N GLU A 188 25.15 26.05 16.29
CA GLU A 188 25.26 26.32 17.73
C GLU A 188 26.59 25.83 18.29
N PHE A 189 27.03 24.64 17.91
CA PHE A 189 28.34 24.12 18.32
C PHE A 189 29.50 25.01 17.82
N PHE A 190 29.47 25.43 16.56
CA PHE A 190 30.48 26.35 16.02
C PHE A 190 30.46 27.72 16.72
N ASN A 191 29.30 28.26 17.02
CA ASN A 191 29.18 29.51 17.76
C ASN A 191 29.82 29.41 19.16
N THR A 192 29.48 28.33 19.89
CA THR A 192 30.08 28.08 21.21
C THR A 192 31.61 28.01 21.13
N MET A 193 32.15 27.27 20.16
CA MET A 193 33.61 27.19 19.94
C MET A 193 34.25 28.55 19.65
N ILE A 194 33.57 29.40 18.86
CA ILE A 194 34.07 30.74 18.55
C ILE A 194 34.04 31.62 19.79
N GLU A 195 32.97 31.60 20.59
CA GLU A 195 32.84 32.32 21.86
C GLU A 195 33.94 31.94 22.83
N GLU A 196 34.20 30.64 23.02
CA GLU A 196 35.29 30.15 23.86
C GLU A 196 36.67 30.65 23.38
N LYS A 197 36.89 30.64 22.05
CA LYS A 197 38.14 31.21 21.46
C LYS A 197 38.28 32.69 21.71
N ILE A 198 37.20 33.45 21.58
CA ILE A 198 37.22 34.90 21.84
C ILE A 198 37.59 35.17 23.29
N LEU A 199 36.98 34.46 24.25
CA LEU A 199 37.30 34.56 25.69
C LEU A 199 38.77 34.27 25.94
N MET A 200 39.30 33.14 25.43
CA MET A 200 40.72 32.81 25.56
C MET A 200 41.67 33.90 25.02
N GLN A 201 41.30 34.48 23.90
CA GLN A 201 42.10 35.55 23.30
C GLN A 201 42.04 36.86 24.12
N GLN A 202 40.87 37.17 24.70
CA GLN A 202 40.71 38.33 25.58
C GLN A 202 41.54 38.17 26.87
N ASP A 203 41.47 37.00 27.51
CA ASP A 203 42.28 36.68 28.68
C ASP A 203 43.78 36.79 28.38
N PHE A 204 44.23 36.31 27.23
CA PHE A 204 45.62 36.41 26.80
C PHE A 204 46.08 37.85 26.58
N ILE A 205 45.25 38.69 25.98
CA ILE A 205 45.52 40.11 25.78
C ILE A 205 45.64 40.81 27.11
N GLU A 206 44.72 40.57 28.05
CA GLU A 206 44.76 41.14 29.38
C GLU A 206 46.04 40.75 30.16
N GLU A 207 46.47 39.49 30.05
CA GLU A 207 47.74 39.03 30.61
C GLU A 207 48.96 39.75 30.04
N LEU A 208 49.01 39.94 28.72
CA LEU A 208 50.09 40.66 28.06
C LEU A 208 50.13 42.13 28.43
N GLU A 209 48.96 42.80 28.53
CA GLU A 209 48.90 44.20 29.00
C GLU A 209 49.41 44.35 30.45
N ASN A 210 49.04 43.44 31.32
CA ASN A 210 49.47 43.41 32.72
C ASN A 210 51.00 43.19 32.84
N ARG A 211 51.58 42.29 32.06
CA ARG A 211 53.03 42.09 31.95
C ARG A 211 53.76 43.34 31.43
N GLY A 212 53.19 44.02 30.43
CA GLY A 212 53.76 45.28 29.89
C GLY A 212 53.71 46.44 30.88
N LYS A 213 52.72 46.49 31.80
CA LYS A 213 52.63 47.46 32.86
C LYS A 213 53.71 47.23 33.94
N ILE A 214 53.96 46.01 34.32
CA ILE A 214 54.96 45.63 35.28
C ILE A 214 56.37 45.93 34.78
N GLY A 215 56.68 45.69 33.47
CA GLY A 215 57.94 45.97 32.86
C GLY A 215 58.29 47.52 32.80
N ARG A 216 57.26 48.37 32.76
CA ARG A 216 57.43 49.83 32.76
C ARG A 216 57.61 50.43 34.18
N ALA A 217 57.25 49.70 35.20
CA ALA A 217 57.40 50.15 36.60
C ALA A 217 58.79 49.84 37.19
N HIS A 218 59.62 49.08 36.48
CA HIS A 218 61.00 48.74 36.85
C HIS A 218 62.09 49.44 36.09
N VAL A 219 61.78 50.48 35.34
CA VAL A 219 62.72 51.41 34.70
C VAL A 219 62.59 52.81 35.36
#